data_feb637d886df522412cc701e4e55b3cd
#
_entry.id   feb637d886df522412cc701e4e55b3cd
#
_cell.length_a   1.000
_cell.length_b   1.000
_cell.length_c   1.000
_cell.angle_alpha   90.00
_cell.angle_beta   90.00
_cell.angle_gamma   90.00
#
_symmetry.space_group_name_H-M   'P 1'
#
loop_
_entity.id
_entity.type
_entity.pdbx_description
1 polymer ?
#
loop_
_entity_poly.entity_id
_entity_poly.type
_entity_poly.pdbx_seq_one_letter_code
_entity_poly.pdbx_strand_id
1 'polypeptide(L)'
;MVFTNSLSSYYEKFLATGEVKCIDEEIPFEIPATWEWCRLGYIFSHCTGKALNGTNRKGNLYTYITTSNLYWDRFELSSLKEMYFTEEELGKCTATKGDLLVCEGGDIGRSAIWNYDYNIRIQNHIHKLRSYIPLCTRFFYYVMYLYKGIGYIGGKGIGIQGLSSGALHNILI
;
A
#
# COMPACT_ATOMS: atom_id res chain seq x y z
N MET A 1 2.91 18.53 4.09
CA MET A 1 3.93 19.09 3.17
C MET A 1 5.28 18.90 3.83
N VAL A 2 6.18 18.22 3.15
CA VAL A 2 7.59 18.06 3.62
C VAL A 2 8.42 19.18 3.00
N PHE A 3 9.41 19.69 3.74
CA PHE A 3 10.35 20.72 3.29
C PHE A 3 11.67 20.60 4.03
N THR A 4 12.74 21.16 3.47
CA THR A 4 14.08 21.20 4.07
C THR A 4 14.37 22.62 4.58
N ASN A 5 15.09 22.72 5.70
CA ASN A 5 15.59 24.00 6.21
C ASN A 5 17.00 24.30 5.66
N SER A 6 17.57 25.44 6.03
CA SER A 6 18.92 25.86 5.63
C SER A 6 20.06 24.96 6.14
N LEU A 7 19.79 24.07 7.08
CA LEU A 7 20.72 23.08 7.63
C LEU A 7 20.51 21.69 7.04
N SER A 8 19.72 21.56 5.96
CA SER A 8 19.36 20.30 5.29
C SER A 8 18.55 19.31 6.13
N SER A 9 17.93 19.77 7.23
CA SER A 9 17.00 18.94 8.00
C SER A 9 15.61 18.95 7.39
N TYR A 10 14.93 17.80 7.42
CA TYR A 10 13.59 17.60 6.89
C TYR A 10 12.52 17.87 7.94
N TYR A 11 11.50 18.61 7.54
CA TYR A 11 10.35 18.92 8.38
C TYR A 11 9.06 18.60 7.64
N GLU A 12 8.06 18.13 8.39
CA GLU A 12 6.70 17.99 7.89
C GLU A 12 5.80 19.03 8.54
N LYS A 13 5.08 19.80 7.73
CA LYS A 13 4.03 20.73 8.18
C LYS A 13 2.67 20.13 7.93
N PHE A 14 1.88 20.00 8.99
CA PHE A 14 0.48 19.59 8.94
C PHE A 14 -0.39 20.81 8.61
N LEU A 15 -0.95 20.86 7.40
CA LEU A 15 -1.67 22.05 6.92
C LEU A 15 -2.95 22.35 7.70
N ALA A 16 -3.59 21.32 8.26
CA ALA A 16 -4.82 21.48 9.05
C ALA A 16 -4.59 22.12 10.41
N THR A 17 -3.46 21.86 11.06
CA THR A 17 -3.14 22.34 12.41
C THR A 17 -2.06 23.41 12.42
N GLY A 18 -1.26 23.52 11.35
CA GLY A 18 -0.07 24.35 11.29
C GLY A 18 1.13 23.79 12.05
N GLU A 19 0.99 22.62 12.70
CA GLU A 19 2.07 21.95 13.42
C GLU A 19 3.23 21.61 12.48
N VAL A 20 4.47 21.75 12.99
CA VAL A 20 5.70 21.41 12.28
C VAL A 20 6.48 20.40 13.11
N LYS A 21 6.85 19.27 12.49
CA LYS A 21 7.62 18.20 13.10
C LYS A 21 8.91 17.96 12.31
N CYS A 22 10.04 17.79 12.99
CA CYS A 22 11.26 17.27 12.38
C CYS A 22 11.08 15.77 12.07
N ILE A 23 11.47 15.36 10.85
CA ILE A 23 11.32 13.98 10.36
C ILE A 23 12.64 13.37 9.88
N ASP A 24 13.80 13.93 10.28
CA ASP A 24 15.11 13.44 9.86
C ASP A 24 15.30 11.95 10.16
N GLU A 25 14.82 11.49 11.32
CA GLU A 25 14.90 10.08 11.72
C GLU A 25 13.97 9.15 10.90
N GLU A 26 13.01 9.72 10.17
CA GLU A 26 12.09 8.98 9.32
C GLU A 26 12.61 8.87 7.87
N ILE A 27 13.61 9.67 7.48
CA ILE A 27 14.17 9.69 6.13
C ILE A 27 15.04 8.44 5.92
N PRO A 28 14.68 7.56 4.97
CA PRO A 28 15.39 6.30 4.80
C PRO A 28 16.74 6.43 4.08
N PHE A 29 16.92 7.47 3.28
CA PHE A 29 18.13 7.78 2.52
C PHE A 29 18.04 9.18 1.89
N GLU A 30 19.15 9.68 1.36
CA GLU A 30 19.17 10.95 0.63
C GLU A 30 18.58 10.80 -0.78
N ILE A 31 17.89 11.85 -1.24
CA ILE A 31 17.30 11.92 -2.58
C ILE A 31 17.92 13.07 -3.37
N PRO A 32 17.85 13.03 -4.72
CA PRO A 32 18.29 14.16 -5.55
C PRO A 32 17.60 15.48 -5.16
N ALA A 33 18.32 16.61 -5.26
CA ALA A 33 17.81 17.93 -4.86
C ALA A 33 16.53 18.38 -5.59
N THR A 34 16.19 17.73 -6.71
CA THR A 34 14.96 18.00 -7.48
C THR A 34 13.78 17.15 -7.06
N TRP A 35 13.98 16.25 -6.08
CA TRP A 35 12.95 15.37 -5.55
C TRP A 35 12.48 15.86 -4.19
N GLU A 36 11.28 15.51 -3.84
CA GLU A 36 10.67 15.83 -2.54
C GLU A 36 10.05 14.58 -1.93
N TRP A 37 10.18 14.46 -0.61
CA TRP A 37 9.49 13.41 0.14
C TRP A 37 8.02 13.77 0.34
N CYS A 38 7.15 12.77 0.22
CA CYS A 38 5.76 12.91 0.63
C CYS A 38 5.24 11.63 1.29
N ARG A 39 4.14 11.70 1.99
CA ARG A 39 3.49 10.51 2.56
C ARG A 39 2.71 9.78 1.47
N LEU A 40 2.81 8.45 1.45
CA LEU A 40 2.11 7.59 0.50
C LEU A 40 0.60 7.88 0.46
N GLY A 41 -0.02 8.12 1.63
CA GLY A 41 -1.42 8.45 1.76
C GLY A 41 -1.86 9.76 1.11
N TYR A 42 -0.94 10.65 0.73
CA TYR A 42 -1.26 11.85 -0.03
C TYR A 42 -1.37 11.60 -1.54
N ILE A 43 -0.78 10.50 -2.01
CA ILE A 43 -0.76 10.15 -3.45
C ILE A 43 -1.79 9.06 -3.77
N PHE A 44 -2.02 8.15 -2.81
CA PHE A 44 -2.89 7.00 -3.02
C PHE A 44 -4.09 7.00 -2.06
N SER A 45 -5.26 6.70 -2.62
CA SER A 45 -6.37 6.17 -1.82
C SER A 45 -6.03 4.75 -1.38
N HIS A 46 -6.43 4.39 -0.19
CA HIS A 46 -6.13 3.11 0.41
C HIS A 46 -7.40 2.42 0.91
N CYS A 47 -7.52 1.14 0.60
CA CYS A 47 -8.51 0.24 1.17
C CYS A 47 -7.87 -1.12 1.48
N THR A 48 -8.41 -1.82 2.47
CA THR A 48 -8.18 -3.25 2.67
C THR A 48 -9.34 -4.04 2.09
N GLY A 49 -9.12 -5.32 1.79
CA GLY A 49 -10.18 -6.21 1.32
C GLY A 49 -11.14 -6.66 2.41
N LYS A 50 -11.96 -7.66 2.08
CA LYS A 50 -12.96 -8.24 2.99
C LYS A 50 -12.35 -9.25 3.94
N ALA A 51 -12.73 -9.16 5.24
CA ALA A 51 -12.41 -10.17 6.22
C ALA A 51 -13.12 -11.50 5.90
N LEU A 52 -12.43 -12.61 6.12
CA LEU A 52 -13.00 -13.93 5.92
C LEU A 52 -14.18 -14.14 6.88
N ASN A 53 -15.33 -14.50 6.31
CA ASN A 53 -16.50 -14.91 7.06
C ASN A 53 -17.18 -16.07 6.34
N GLY A 54 -16.86 -17.29 6.75
CA GLY A 54 -17.35 -18.53 6.14
C GLY A 54 -18.85 -18.79 6.31
N THR A 55 -19.51 -18.06 7.21
CA THR A 55 -20.96 -18.22 7.48
C THR A 55 -21.81 -17.18 6.74
N ASN A 56 -21.22 -16.10 6.29
CA ASN A 56 -21.94 -15.04 5.58
C ASN A 56 -22.24 -15.45 4.13
N ARG A 57 -23.53 -15.48 3.77
CA ARG A 57 -24.03 -15.79 2.42
C ARG A 57 -24.72 -14.59 1.77
N LYS A 58 -24.55 -13.37 2.32
CA LYS A 58 -25.16 -12.15 1.75
C LYS A 58 -24.36 -11.66 0.54
N GLY A 59 -25.07 -11.25 -0.52
CA GLY A 59 -24.49 -10.77 -1.77
C GLY A 59 -24.29 -11.89 -2.79
N ASN A 60 -23.40 -11.66 -3.74
CA ASN A 60 -23.04 -12.59 -4.80
C ASN A 60 -21.70 -13.27 -4.54
N LEU A 61 -21.53 -14.48 -5.07
CA LEU A 61 -20.30 -15.25 -4.95
C LEU A 61 -19.26 -14.74 -5.96
N TYR A 62 -18.06 -14.40 -5.48
CA TYR A 62 -16.95 -13.96 -6.31
C TYR A 62 -15.65 -14.65 -5.93
N THR A 63 -14.80 -14.89 -6.91
CA THR A 63 -13.41 -15.28 -6.67
C THR A 63 -12.63 -14.13 -6.07
N TYR A 64 -11.69 -14.45 -5.17
CA TYR A 64 -10.83 -13.47 -4.53
C TYR A 64 -9.41 -13.99 -4.33
N ILE A 65 -8.46 -13.05 -4.19
CA ILE A 65 -7.08 -13.32 -3.87
C ILE A 65 -6.78 -13.05 -2.41
N THR A 66 -5.85 -13.81 -1.89
CA THR A 66 -5.25 -13.70 -0.56
C THR A 66 -3.76 -13.37 -0.68
N THR A 67 -3.08 -13.15 0.45
CA THR A 67 -1.63 -12.94 0.45
C THR A 67 -0.85 -14.11 -0.16
N SER A 68 -1.38 -15.33 -0.13
CA SER A 68 -0.76 -16.50 -0.77
C SER A 68 -0.82 -16.47 -2.30
N ASN A 69 -1.71 -15.68 -2.88
CA ASN A 69 -1.81 -15.49 -4.32
C ASN A 69 -0.94 -14.33 -4.84
N LEU A 70 -0.48 -13.41 -3.96
CA LEU A 70 0.28 -12.23 -4.33
C LEU A 70 1.78 -12.48 -4.10
N TYR A 71 2.58 -12.36 -5.15
CA TYR A 71 4.04 -12.44 -5.14
C TYR A 71 4.66 -11.13 -5.65
N TRP A 72 5.96 -10.99 -5.58
CA TRP A 72 6.64 -9.84 -6.17
C TRP A 72 6.39 -9.82 -7.69
N ASP A 73 5.76 -8.73 -8.14
CA ASP A 73 5.41 -8.43 -9.54
C ASP A 73 4.51 -9.46 -10.26
N ARG A 74 3.91 -10.40 -9.54
CA ARG A 74 3.03 -11.43 -10.15
C ARG A 74 1.97 -11.96 -9.19
N PHE A 75 0.98 -12.62 -9.77
CA PHE A 75 -0.09 -13.30 -9.04
C PHE A 75 -0.15 -14.78 -9.45
N GLU A 76 -0.43 -15.64 -8.47
CA GLU A 76 -0.78 -17.04 -8.70
C GLU A 76 -2.31 -17.16 -8.72
N LEU A 77 -2.87 -17.41 -9.88
CA LEU A 77 -4.31 -17.37 -10.13
C LEU A 77 -4.91 -18.74 -10.48
N SER A 78 -4.10 -19.81 -10.47
CA SER A 78 -4.57 -21.17 -10.81
C SER A 78 -5.54 -21.74 -9.77
N SER A 79 -5.47 -21.27 -8.51
CA SER A 79 -6.31 -21.76 -7.41
C SER A 79 -6.83 -20.58 -6.59
N LEU A 80 -7.99 -20.06 -7.01
CA LEU A 80 -8.68 -18.98 -6.31
C LEU A 80 -9.76 -19.54 -5.41
N LYS A 81 -9.99 -18.87 -4.30
CA LYS A 81 -11.10 -19.13 -3.38
C LYS A 81 -12.28 -18.26 -3.74
N GLU A 82 -13.47 -18.64 -3.24
CA GLU A 82 -14.70 -17.88 -3.43
C GLU A 82 -15.28 -17.42 -2.10
N MET A 83 -15.89 -16.25 -2.09
CA MET A 83 -16.57 -15.66 -0.95
C MET A 83 -17.71 -14.75 -1.42
N TYR A 84 -18.74 -14.60 -0.60
CA TYR A 84 -19.85 -13.69 -0.88
C TYR A 84 -19.44 -12.24 -0.62
N PHE A 85 -19.82 -11.34 -1.56
CA PHE A 85 -19.65 -9.89 -1.43
C PHE A 85 -20.97 -9.19 -1.72
N THR A 86 -21.32 -8.21 -0.90
CA THR A 86 -22.43 -7.30 -1.16
C THR A 86 -22.00 -6.20 -2.13
N GLU A 87 -22.95 -5.51 -2.78
CA GLU A 87 -22.66 -4.40 -3.68
C GLU A 87 -21.86 -3.28 -2.98
N GLU A 88 -22.14 -3.00 -1.70
CA GLU A 88 -21.41 -2.01 -0.90
C GLU A 88 -19.94 -2.38 -0.68
N GLU A 89 -19.66 -3.68 -0.54
CA GLU A 89 -18.30 -4.19 -0.35
C GLU A 89 -17.48 -4.20 -1.65
N LEU A 90 -18.14 -4.33 -2.81
CA LEU A 90 -17.44 -4.43 -4.09
C LEU A 90 -16.56 -3.22 -4.38
N GLY A 91 -17.04 -2.01 -4.14
CA GLY A 91 -16.27 -0.78 -4.38
C GLY A 91 -14.94 -0.76 -3.61
N LYS A 92 -14.99 -1.15 -2.33
CA LYS A 92 -13.83 -1.21 -1.45
C LYS A 92 -12.93 -2.39 -1.75
N CYS A 93 -13.50 -3.59 -1.91
CA CYS A 93 -12.77 -4.84 -1.96
C CYS A 93 -12.36 -5.29 -3.37
N THR A 94 -12.55 -4.46 -4.40
CA THR A 94 -12.22 -4.79 -5.78
C THR A 94 -10.95 -4.10 -6.23
N ALA A 95 -9.98 -4.89 -6.70
CA ALA A 95 -8.82 -4.39 -7.43
C ALA A 95 -9.12 -4.31 -8.93
N THR A 96 -8.69 -3.23 -9.55
CA THR A 96 -8.79 -2.94 -10.98
C THR A 96 -7.40 -2.70 -11.58
N LYS A 97 -7.30 -2.73 -12.88
CA LYS A 97 -6.03 -2.49 -13.59
C LYS A 97 -5.36 -1.20 -13.13
N GLY A 98 -4.08 -1.30 -12.79
CA GLY A 98 -3.25 -0.19 -12.29
C GLY A 98 -3.18 -0.08 -10.77
N ASP A 99 -4.03 -0.77 -10.00
CA ASP A 99 -3.94 -0.78 -8.55
C ASP A 99 -2.67 -1.48 -8.08
N LEU A 100 -1.96 -0.87 -7.11
CA LEU A 100 -0.85 -1.50 -6.40
C LEU A 100 -1.40 -2.26 -5.20
N LEU A 101 -1.18 -3.57 -5.17
CA LEU A 101 -1.60 -4.45 -4.08
C LEU A 101 -0.39 -4.77 -3.20
N VAL A 102 -0.56 -4.67 -1.88
CA VAL A 102 0.52 -4.83 -0.90
C VAL A 102 0.08 -5.76 0.23
N CYS A 103 0.92 -6.73 0.60
CA CYS A 103 0.66 -7.63 1.72
C CYS A 103 0.84 -6.93 3.07
N GLU A 104 -0.21 -6.96 3.90
CA GLU A 104 -0.15 -6.57 5.31
C GLU A 104 0.53 -7.65 6.18
N GLY A 105 0.31 -8.91 5.84
CA GLY A 105 0.78 -10.08 6.60
C GLY A 105 1.52 -11.09 5.75
N GLY A 106 2.11 -12.09 6.41
CA GLY A 106 2.98 -13.07 5.79
C GLY A 106 4.32 -12.44 5.42
N ASP A 107 4.58 -12.24 4.14
CA ASP A 107 5.72 -11.46 3.67
C ASP A 107 5.32 -9.98 3.54
N ILE A 108 5.39 -9.26 4.67
CA ILE A 108 4.97 -7.87 4.82
C ILE A 108 5.64 -6.97 3.78
N GLY A 109 4.85 -6.16 3.08
CA GLY A 109 5.31 -5.24 2.05
C GLY A 109 5.45 -5.86 0.66
N ARG A 110 5.35 -7.20 0.54
CA ARG A 110 5.33 -7.85 -0.78
C ARG A 110 4.19 -7.30 -1.61
N SER A 111 4.49 -6.90 -2.86
CA SER A 111 3.56 -6.15 -3.68
C SER A 111 3.61 -6.53 -5.15
N ALA A 112 2.51 -6.26 -5.85
CA ALA A 112 2.38 -6.36 -7.29
C ALA A 112 1.30 -5.41 -7.81
N ILE A 113 1.42 -5.02 -9.08
CA ILE A 113 0.41 -4.19 -9.76
C ILE A 113 -0.59 -5.11 -10.44
N TRP A 114 -1.89 -4.88 -10.23
CA TRP A 114 -2.93 -5.60 -10.94
C TRP A 114 -2.99 -5.11 -12.40
N ASN A 115 -2.39 -5.86 -13.30
CA ASN A 115 -2.26 -5.49 -14.73
C ASN A 115 -3.22 -6.27 -15.66
N TYR A 116 -4.24 -6.93 -15.10
CA TYR A 116 -5.24 -7.66 -15.88
C TYR A 116 -6.40 -6.77 -16.28
N ASP A 117 -7.03 -7.08 -17.40
CA ASP A 117 -8.19 -6.33 -17.93
C ASP A 117 -9.53 -6.72 -17.26
N TYR A 118 -9.48 -7.52 -16.20
CA TYR A 118 -10.63 -7.90 -15.39
C TYR A 118 -10.38 -7.57 -13.91
N ASN A 119 -11.47 -7.43 -13.17
CA ASN A 119 -11.45 -7.08 -11.76
C ASN A 119 -11.37 -8.32 -10.89
N ILE A 120 -10.66 -8.22 -9.76
CA ILE A 120 -10.57 -9.28 -8.76
C ILE A 120 -10.93 -8.75 -7.36
N ARG A 121 -11.48 -9.60 -6.50
CA ARG A 121 -11.74 -9.27 -5.10
C ARG A 121 -10.51 -9.60 -4.27
N ILE A 122 -10.31 -8.85 -3.19
CA ILE A 122 -9.16 -9.00 -2.31
C ILE A 122 -9.59 -9.28 -0.87
N GLN A 123 -8.78 -10.07 -0.17
CA GLN A 123 -8.95 -10.38 1.26
C GLN A 123 -8.35 -9.25 2.11
N ASN A 124 -8.81 -9.13 3.37
CA ASN A 124 -8.47 -8.03 4.29
C ASN A 124 -6.98 -7.86 4.60
N HIS A 125 -6.13 -8.88 4.42
CA HIS A 125 -4.67 -8.77 4.58
C HIS A 125 -3.95 -8.32 3.30
N ILE A 126 -4.69 -7.81 2.33
CA ILE A 126 -4.16 -7.12 1.16
C ILE A 126 -4.63 -5.67 1.20
N HIS A 127 -3.67 -4.75 1.18
CA HIS A 127 -3.91 -3.34 0.94
C HIS A 127 -4.02 -3.09 -0.55
N LYS A 128 -5.00 -2.32 -0.96
CA LYS A 128 -5.16 -1.79 -2.32
C LYS A 128 -4.85 -0.30 -2.31
N LEU A 129 -3.88 0.10 -3.10
CA LEU A 129 -3.49 1.48 -3.32
C LEU A 129 -3.89 1.88 -4.74
N ARG A 130 -4.74 2.90 -4.84
CA ARG A 130 -5.17 3.50 -6.10
C ARG A 130 -4.79 4.97 -6.10
N SER A 131 -4.03 5.41 -7.09
CA SER A 131 -3.59 6.80 -7.17
C SER A 131 -4.75 7.77 -7.39
N TYR A 132 -4.63 8.96 -6.78
CA TYR A 132 -5.59 10.05 -6.98
C TYR A 132 -5.40 10.76 -8.33
N ILE A 133 -4.19 10.68 -8.88
CA ILE A 133 -3.78 11.32 -10.13
C ILE A 133 -3.10 10.32 -11.07
N PRO A 134 -3.08 10.53 -12.37
CA PRO A 134 -2.27 9.73 -13.28
C PRO A 134 -0.80 9.77 -12.88
N LEU A 135 -0.21 8.59 -12.61
CA LEU A 135 1.20 8.45 -12.26
C LEU A 135 1.73 7.06 -12.67
N CYS A 136 3.03 6.90 -12.62
CA CYS A 136 3.68 5.62 -12.88
C CYS A 136 3.63 4.73 -11.62
N THR A 137 2.61 3.90 -11.46
CA THR A 137 2.47 2.96 -10.34
C THR A 137 3.69 2.04 -10.21
N ARG A 138 4.38 1.73 -11.32
CA ARG A 138 5.59 0.91 -11.34
C ARG A 138 6.74 1.52 -10.53
N PHE A 139 6.86 2.85 -10.49
CA PHE A 139 7.83 3.53 -9.64
C PHE A 139 7.58 3.17 -8.17
N PHE A 140 6.35 3.29 -7.69
CA PHE A 140 5.98 3.00 -6.29
C PHE A 140 6.12 1.52 -5.94
N TYR A 141 5.87 0.62 -6.89
CA TYR A 141 6.22 -0.79 -6.73
C TYR A 141 7.71 -0.98 -6.44
N TYR A 142 8.60 -0.33 -7.20
CA TYR A 142 10.04 -0.42 -6.97
C TYR A 142 10.48 0.23 -5.65
N VAL A 143 9.83 1.28 -5.20
CA VAL A 143 10.08 1.85 -3.87
C VAL A 143 9.72 0.84 -2.77
N MET A 144 8.57 0.18 -2.86
CA MET A 144 8.19 -0.89 -1.92
C MET A 144 9.21 -2.04 -1.93
N TYR A 145 9.67 -2.44 -3.11
CA TYR A 145 10.69 -3.48 -3.27
C TYR A 145 12.03 -3.08 -2.63
N LEU A 146 12.48 -1.85 -2.85
CA LEU A 146 13.66 -1.28 -2.24
C LEU A 146 13.54 -1.25 -0.70
N TYR A 147 12.42 -0.73 -0.18
CA TYR A 147 12.18 -0.61 1.26
C TYR A 147 12.16 -1.98 1.96
N LYS A 148 11.63 -2.99 1.29
CA LYS A 148 11.73 -4.37 1.77
C LYS A 148 13.18 -4.86 1.76
N GLY A 149 13.91 -4.59 0.68
CA GLY A 149 15.30 -5.03 0.51
C GLY A 149 16.27 -4.43 1.52
N ILE A 150 16.11 -3.16 1.86
CA ILE A 150 16.94 -2.48 2.89
C ILE A 150 16.43 -2.68 4.33
N GLY A 151 15.35 -3.46 4.53
CA GLY A 151 14.79 -3.73 5.84
C GLY A 151 13.99 -2.57 6.47
N TYR A 152 13.66 -1.52 5.70
CA TYR A 152 12.81 -0.41 6.16
C TYR A 152 11.37 -0.87 6.42
N ILE A 153 10.86 -1.84 5.64
CA ILE A 153 9.57 -2.50 5.85
C ILE A 153 9.81 -3.95 6.29
N GLY A 154 9.26 -4.33 7.46
CA GLY A 154 9.30 -5.69 7.99
C GLY A 154 10.69 -6.16 8.42
N GLY A 155 11.65 -5.25 8.55
CA GLY A 155 13.00 -5.52 9.06
C GLY A 155 13.02 -5.59 10.60
N LYS A 156 14.19 -5.94 11.14
CA LYS A 156 14.48 -5.85 12.58
C LYS A 156 15.18 -4.52 12.84
N GLY A 157 14.68 -3.68 13.76
CA GLY A 157 15.28 -2.40 14.10
C GLY A 157 14.36 -1.20 13.89
N ILE A 158 14.88 -0.10 13.35
CA ILE A 158 14.19 1.22 13.27
C ILE A 158 13.08 1.26 12.19
N GLY A 159 12.98 0.28 11.30
CA GLY A 159 11.99 0.28 10.22
C GLY A 159 10.56 -0.05 10.66
N ILE A 160 9.66 -0.12 9.69
CA ILE A 160 8.23 -0.46 9.89
C ILE A 160 8.10 -1.96 10.14
N GLN A 161 7.74 -2.34 11.36
CA GLN A 161 7.64 -3.73 11.80
C GLN A 161 6.32 -4.40 11.44
N GLY A 162 5.28 -3.63 11.22
CA GLY A 162 3.95 -4.09 10.78
C GLY A 162 3.32 -3.09 9.84
N LEU A 163 2.66 -3.55 8.79
CA LEU A 163 2.11 -2.70 7.75
C LEU A 163 0.60 -2.52 7.94
N SER A 164 0.22 -1.94 9.09
CA SER A 164 -1.15 -1.49 9.27
C SER A 164 -1.52 -0.39 8.26
N SER A 165 -2.81 -0.12 8.08
CA SER A 165 -3.29 0.96 7.21
C SER A 165 -2.64 2.31 7.52
N GLY A 166 -2.51 2.65 8.81
CA GLY A 166 -1.87 3.90 9.23
C GLY A 166 -0.37 3.90 8.94
N ALA A 167 0.34 2.78 9.20
CA ALA A 167 1.75 2.66 8.89
C ALA A 167 2.01 2.82 7.37
N LEU A 168 1.18 2.17 6.54
CA LEU A 168 1.29 2.27 5.07
C LEU A 168 1.05 3.71 4.57
N HIS A 169 0.04 4.41 5.09
CA HIS A 169 -0.24 5.81 4.75
C HIS A 169 0.92 6.75 5.08
N ASN A 170 1.62 6.47 6.18
CA ASN A 170 2.69 7.33 6.69
C ASN A 170 4.07 7.01 6.11
N ILE A 171 4.20 6.02 5.26
CA ILE A 171 5.46 5.76 4.54
C ILE A 171 5.86 7.01 3.75
N LEU A 172 7.09 7.47 3.95
CA LEU A 172 7.72 8.49 3.11
C LEU A 172 8.13 7.87 1.77
N ILE A 173 7.83 8.62 0.71
CA ILE A 173 8.02 8.11 -0.66
C ILE A 173 8.43 9.25 -1.59
#